data_df2ee477a63e482b0afe213f40fd2391
#
_entry.id   df2ee477a63e482b0afe213f40fd2391
#
_cell.length_a   1.000
_cell.length_b   1.000
_cell.length_c   1.000
_cell.angle_alpha   90.00
_cell.angle_beta   90.00
_cell.angle_gamma   90.00
#
_symmetry.space_group_name_H-M   'P 1'
#
loop_
_entity.id
_entity.type
_entity.pdbx_description
1 polymer ?
#
loop_
_entity_poly.entity_id
_entity_poly.type
_entity_poly.pdbx_seq_one_letter_code
_entity_poly.pdbx_strand_id
1 'polypeptide(L)'
;CQEMGIQVLPPDVNESDKKFSVTDGKIRFGLSGVKNVGDGVIDAIIEARETKGIPSDIFRFIENLDVHKINKKAIESLIKAGALDCFDPNRAAHIGIYESLIESAQSSAKKNIEGQLSLFQLAADTMDESNVVNRLPAVKNFEKSVLLAQEKEMLGVYLTDHPLREFEEQIAKMTTVTAQDLADVMDSEENGSQHSFVRDGMQAVMAGIITGKKTLITKNNKMMAFLNIEDLYGAVEIVVFPNIYDRYSSTLQEDAIISVTGSINFKEGEMPKLLAENIVDLRELKEAIPEDAAKDMPEKFGSSRFSAKAARQPQGLIKIKLPQGVDKDEILEQIRQVMRSHPGECQAIIYLPEGGSFRTDESLWVVPDRDFQQKITDLVGTENYKG
;
A
#
# COMPACT_ATOMS: atom_id res chain seq x y z
N CYS A 1 5.73 1.53 -10.85
CA CYS A 1 4.61 1.31 -11.79
C CYS A 1 3.42 2.19 -11.44
N GLN A 2 2.95 2.20 -10.18
CA GLN A 2 1.78 3.02 -9.77
C GLN A 2 2.01 4.52 -9.98
N GLU A 3 3.18 5.05 -9.64
CA GLU A 3 3.57 6.45 -9.90
C GLU A 3 3.57 6.81 -11.39
N MET A 4 3.87 5.84 -12.25
CA MET A 4 3.84 5.98 -13.70
C MET A 4 2.44 5.74 -14.31
N GLY A 5 1.42 5.50 -13.47
CA GLY A 5 0.07 5.14 -13.90
C GLY A 5 -0.05 3.76 -14.57
N ILE A 6 0.95 2.88 -14.41
CA ILE A 6 0.94 1.53 -14.98
C ILE A 6 0.32 0.58 -13.96
N GLN A 7 -0.82 -0.01 -14.33
CA GLN A 7 -1.52 -0.99 -13.51
C GLN A 7 -0.78 -2.34 -13.55
N VAL A 8 -0.56 -2.94 -12.37
CA VAL A 8 -0.07 -4.32 -12.24
C VAL A 8 -1.26 -5.21 -11.89
N LEU A 9 -1.50 -6.22 -12.71
CA LEU A 9 -2.57 -7.21 -12.51
C LEU A 9 -2.04 -8.39 -11.70
N PRO A 10 -2.85 -8.99 -10.80
CA PRO A 10 -2.45 -10.15 -10.01
C PRO A 10 -2.14 -11.36 -10.90
N PRO A 11 -1.46 -12.39 -10.37
CA PRO A 11 -1.27 -13.63 -11.10
C PRO A 11 -2.62 -14.29 -11.38
N ASP A 12 -2.71 -14.99 -12.51
CA ASP A 12 -3.91 -15.70 -12.96
C ASP A 12 -3.49 -16.96 -13.70
N VAL A 13 -3.99 -18.12 -13.29
CA VAL A 13 -3.60 -19.41 -13.91
C VAL A 13 -4.05 -19.54 -15.37
N ASN A 14 -5.06 -18.76 -15.77
CA ASN A 14 -5.59 -18.76 -17.15
C ASN A 14 -4.85 -17.78 -18.06
N GLU A 15 -4.27 -16.69 -17.49
CA GLU A 15 -3.70 -15.60 -18.30
C GLU A 15 -2.20 -15.41 -18.12
N SER A 16 -1.68 -15.68 -16.89
CA SER A 16 -0.28 -15.40 -16.60
C SER A 16 0.68 -16.35 -17.33
N ASP A 17 1.75 -15.76 -17.83
CA ASP A 17 2.91 -16.50 -18.31
C ASP A 17 3.86 -16.83 -17.14
N LYS A 18 4.94 -17.56 -17.44
CA LYS A 18 5.99 -17.86 -16.47
C LYS A 18 6.60 -16.58 -15.88
N LYS A 19 6.91 -15.59 -16.74
CA LYS A 19 7.44 -14.28 -16.36
C LYS A 19 6.35 -13.22 -16.44
N PHE A 20 6.66 -12.05 -15.90
CA PHE A 20 5.83 -10.86 -16.09
C PHE A 20 5.63 -10.60 -17.59
N SER A 21 4.39 -10.31 -17.97
CA SER A 21 4.03 -10.01 -19.35
C SER A 21 3.24 -8.69 -19.44
N VAL A 22 3.20 -8.09 -20.62
CA VAL A 22 2.42 -6.88 -20.88
C VAL A 22 1.18 -7.25 -21.66
N THR A 23 0.02 -6.95 -21.09
CA THR A 23 -1.28 -7.20 -21.71
C THR A 23 -2.11 -5.91 -21.66
N ASP A 24 -2.53 -5.37 -22.80
CA ASP A 24 -3.35 -4.15 -22.92
C ASP A 24 -2.76 -2.94 -22.16
N GLY A 25 -1.42 -2.77 -22.20
CA GLY A 25 -0.73 -1.67 -21.53
C GLY A 25 -0.62 -1.82 -20.01
N LYS A 26 -1.00 -2.97 -19.46
CA LYS A 26 -0.87 -3.35 -18.05
C LYS A 26 0.18 -4.45 -17.88
N ILE A 27 0.77 -4.55 -16.72
CA ILE A 27 1.72 -5.62 -16.39
C ILE A 27 0.95 -6.75 -15.69
N ARG A 28 0.95 -7.97 -16.28
CA ARG A 28 0.44 -9.17 -15.63
C ARG A 28 1.56 -9.80 -14.78
N PHE A 29 1.26 -10.12 -13.51
CA PHE A 29 2.21 -10.78 -12.62
C PHE A 29 2.49 -12.21 -13.10
N GLY A 30 3.79 -12.55 -13.26
CA GLY A 30 4.20 -13.87 -13.72
C GLY A 30 4.10 -14.94 -12.63
N LEU A 31 3.78 -16.19 -13.02
CA LEU A 31 3.64 -17.30 -12.07
C LEU A 31 4.93 -17.62 -11.31
N SER A 32 6.10 -17.34 -11.89
CA SER A 32 7.40 -17.51 -11.22
C SER A 32 7.66 -16.52 -10.08
N GLY A 33 6.87 -15.46 -9.99
CA GLY A 33 6.91 -14.51 -8.87
C GLY A 33 6.14 -14.99 -7.64
N VAL A 34 5.37 -16.09 -7.74
CA VAL A 34 4.63 -16.67 -6.62
C VAL A 34 5.54 -17.61 -5.82
N LYS A 35 5.69 -17.37 -4.51
CA LYS A 35 6.51 -18.23 -3.64
C LYS A 35 6.02 -19.68 -3.67
N ASN A 36 6.95 -20.62 -3.54
CA ASN A 36 6.73 -22.07 -3.52
C ASN A 36 6.19 -22.67 -4.84
N VAL A 37 6.09 -21.91 -5.91
CA VAL A 37 5.65 -22.38 -7.23
C VAL A 37 6.89 -22.56 -8.10
N GLY A 38 7.32 -23.80 -8.24
CA GLY A 38 8.49 -24.14 -9.05
C GLY A 38 8.19 -24.24 -10.53
N ASP A 39 9.25 -24.15 -11.35
CA ASP A 39 9.16 -24.20 -12.82
C ASP A 39 8.34 -25.37 -13.35
N GLY A 40 8.49 -26.57 -12.77
CA GLY A 40 7.74 -27.76 -13.21
C GLY A 40 6.22 -27.63 -13.05
N VAL A 41 5.76 -26.94 -12.01
CA VAL A 41 4.33 -26.65 -11.80
C VAL A 41 3.85 -25.61 -12.82
N ILE A 42 4.64 -24.58 -13.04
CA ILE A 42 4.32 -23.50 -14.00
C ILE A 42 4.21 -24.08 -15.42
N ASP A 43 5.20 -24.85 -15.81
CA ASP A 43 5.22 -25.51 -17.12
C ASP A 43 4.02 -26.46 -17.30
N ALA A 44 3.63 -27.18 -16.24
CA ALA A 44 2.42 -28.03 -16.28
C ALA A 44 1.12 -27.23 -16.43
N ILE A 45 1.02 -26.06 -15.80
CA ILE A 45 -0.14 -25.15 -15.93
C ILE A 45 -0.24 -24.62 -17.37
N ILE A 46 0.88 -24.13 -17.92
CA ILE A 46 0.92 -23.58 -19.27
C ILE A 46 0.64 -24.67 -20.30
N GLU A 47 1.29 -25.85 -20.19
CA GLU A 47 1.07 -27.01 -21.07
C GLU A 47 -0.39 -27.47 -21.06
N ALA A 48 -1.00 -27.56 -19.86
CA ALA A 48 -2.40 -27.97 -19.73
C ALA A 48 -3.33 -26.94 -20.42
N ARG A 49 -3.09 -25.68 -20.24
CA ARG A 49 -3.86 -24.59 -20.87
C ARG A 49 -3.76 -24.61 -22.40
N GLU A 50 -2.59 -24.88 -22.95
CA GLU A 50 -2.35 -24.95 -24.38
C GLU A 50 -2.92 -26.20 -25.03
N THR A 51 -2.87 -27.35 -24.34
CA THR A 51 -3.28 -28.65 -24.90
C THR A 51 -4.73 -29.01 -24.63
N LYS A 52 -5.26 -28.65 -23.47
CA LYS A 52 -6.61 -29.02 -23.02
C LYS A 52 -7.58 -27.83 -22.95
N GLY A 53 -7.06 -26.61 -23.22
CA GLY A 53 -7.82 -25.36 -23.15
C GLY A 53 -7.90 -24.77 -21.74
N ILE A 54 -8.53 -23.60 -21.65
CA ILE A 54 -8.71 -22.83 -20.42
C ILE A 54 -9.77 -23.56 -19.56
N PRO A 55 -9.44 -23.98 -18.32
CA PRO A 55 -10.38 -24.62 -17.42
C PRO A 55 -11.47 -23.63 -16.93
N SER A 56 -12.69 -24.13 -16.74
CA SER A 56 -13.83 -23.33 -16.27
C SER A 56 -13.88 -23.12 -14.76
N ASP A 57 -13.25 -24.03 -14.01
CA ASP A 57 -13.31 -24.10 -12.56
C ASP A 57 -12.10 -24.84 -11.98
N ILE A 58 -11.94 -24.81 -10.66
CA ILE A 58 -10.82 -25.46 -9.95
C ILE A 58 -10.80 -26.98 -10.15
N PHE A 59 -11.95 -27.65 -10.34
CA PHE A 59 -12.03 -29.08 -10.52
C PHE A 59 -11.39 -29.46 -11.86
N ARG A 60 -11.81 -28.80 -12.94
CA ARG A 60 -11.22 -28.98 -14.28
C ARG A 60 -9.77 -28.52 -14.33
N PHE A 61 -9.41 -27.48 -13.57
CA PHE A 61 -8.02 -27.03 -13.46
C PHE A 61 -7.14 -28.17 -12.92
N ILE A 62 -7.47 -28.77 -11.78
CA ILE A 62 -6.68 -29.86 -11.18
C ILE A 62 -6.68 -31.13 -12.05
N GLU A 63 -7.83 -31.48 -12.66
CA GLU A 63 -7.91 -32.62 -13.57
C GLU A 63 -7.03 -32.49 -14.81
N ASN A 64 -6.88 -31.27 -15.31
CA ASN A 64 -6.08 -30.96 -16.50
C ASN A 64 -4.58 -31.04 -16.23
N LEU A 65 -4.13 -30.84 -14.99
CA LEU A 65 -2.72 -30.82 -14.65
C LEU A 65 -2.08 -32.22 -14.63
N ASP A 66 -0.80 -32.28 -14.95
CA ASP A 66 0.01 -33.48 -14.72
C ASP A 66 0.26 -33.64 -13.21
N VAL A 67 -0.41 -34.61 -12.60
CA VAL A 67 -0.35 -34.90 -11.16
C VAL A 67 1.04 -35.24 -10.62
N HIS A 68 1.98 -35.64 -11.50
CA HIS A 68 3.38 -35.91 -11.15
C HIS A 68 4.23 -34.62 -11.05
N LYS A 69 3.79 -33.54 -11.69
CA LYS A 69 4.48 -32.23 -11.72
C LYS A 69 3.97 -31.28 -10.65
N ILE A 70 2.79 -31.52 -10.05
CA ILE A 70 2.17 -30.64 -9.06
C ILE A 70 2.37 -31.16 -7.63
N ASN A 71 2.33 -30.22 -6.68
CA ASN A 71 2.34 -30.53 -5.24
C ASN A 71 1.36 -29.63 -4.49
N LYS A 72 0.88 -30.09 -3.33
CA LYS A 72 -0.10 -29.38 -2.50
C LYS A 72 0.34 -27.96 -2.16
N LYS A 73 1.62 -27.76 -1.78
CA LYS A 73 2.13 -26.47 -1.37
C LYS A 73 2.11 -25.43 -2.50
N ALA A 74 2.40 -25.84 -3.74
CA ALA A 74 2.35 -24.93 -4.88
C ALA A 74 0.92 -24.49 -5.20
N ILE A 75 -0.04 -25.44 -5.18
CA ILE A 75 -1.46 -25.11 -5.40
C ILE A 75 -2.00 -24.21 -4.28
N GLU A 76 -1.67 -24.52 -3.01
CA GLU A 76 -2.02 -23.66 -1.88
C GLU A 76 -1.47 -22.23 -2.07
N SER A 77 -0.21 -22.12 -2.48
CA SER A 77 0.42 -20.81 -2.71
C SER A 77 -0.23 -20.03 -3.86
N LEU A 78 -0.63 -20.71 -4.93
CA LEU A 78 -1.41 -20.10 -6.02
C LEU A 78 -2.78 -19.61 -5.55
N ILE A 79 -3.49 -20.38 -4.71
CA ILE A 79 -4.76 -19.96 -4.12
C ILE A 79 -4.55 -18.72 -3.25
N LYS A 80 -3.58 -18.75 -2.33
CA LYS A 80 -3.26 -17.61 -1.44
C LYS A 80 -2.84 -16.36 -2.20
N ALA A 81 -2.13 -16.52 -3.32
CA ALA A 81 -1.75 -15.43 -4.21
C ALA A 81 -2.92 -14.85 -5.03
N GLY A 82 -4.09 -15.49 -5.02
CA GLY A 82 -5.24 -15.09 -5.83
C GLY A 82 -5.19 -15.56 -7.28
N ALA A 83 -4.24 -16.42 -7.64
CA ALA A 83 -4.09 -16.90 -9.01
C ALA A 83 -5.26 -17.77 -9.51
N LEU A 84 -6.12 -18.25 -8.61
CA LEU A 84 -7.34 -19.03 -8.91
C LEU A 84 -8.63 -18.20 -8.73
N ASP A 85 -8.53 -16.90 -8.45
CA ASP A 85 -9.69 -16.01 -8.27
C ASP A 85 -10.52 -15.88 -9.58
N CYS A 86 -9.93 -16.21 -10.74
CA CYS A 86 -10.62 -16.33 -12.02
C CYS A 86 -11.74 -17.39 -12.04
N PHE A 87 -11.68 -18.39 -11.16
CA PHE A 87 -12.72 -19.43 -11.05
C PHE A 87 -13.79 -19.04 -10.03
N ASP A 88 -13.37 -18.56 -8.87
CA ASP A 88 -14.22 -18.04 -7.81
C ASP A 88 -13.35 -17.20 -6.84
N PRO A 89 -13.76 -16.01 -6.43
CA PRO A 89 -13.00 -15.17 -5.53
C PRO A 89 -12.96 -15.67 -4.07
N ASN A 90 -13.71 -16.74 -3.75
CA ASN A 90 -13.73 -17.33 -2.41
C ASN A 90 -12.54 -18.26 -2.19
N ARG A 91 -11.39 -17.70 -1.81
CA ARG A 91 -10.16 -18.46 -1.54
C ARG A 91 -10.32 -19.46 -0.40
N ALA A 92 -11.19 -19.19 0.60
CA ALA A 92 -11.47 -20.13 1.68
C ALA A 92 -12.15 -21.40 1.18
N ALA A 93 -13.03 -21.29 0.17
CA ALA A 93 -13.65 -22.44 -0.46
C ALA A 93 -12.62 -23.26 -1.24
N HIS A 94 -11.72 -22.64 -1.98
CA HIS A 94 -10.62 -23.32 -2.69
C HIS A 94 -9.69 -24.05 -1.71
N ILE A 95 -9.27 -23.40 -0.63
CA ILE A 95 -8.44 -24.00 0.43
C ILE A 95 -9.14 -25.22 1.06
N GLY A 96 -10.46 -25.18 1.20
CA GLY A 96 -11.22 -26.29 1.79
C GLY A 96 -11.23 -27.58 0.97
N ILE A 97 -10.93 -27.52 -0.33
CA ILE A 97 -11.09 -28.70 -1.22
C ILE A 97 -9.84 -29.11 -2.00
N TYR A 98 -8.85 -28.20 -2.19
CA TYR A 98 -7.73 -28.46 -3.13
C TYR A 98 -6.94 -29.73 -2.81
N GLU A 99 -6.75 -30.07 -1.54
CA GLU A 99 -6.02 -31.28 -1.16
C GLU A 99 -6.73 -32.54 -1.61
N SER A 100 -8.04 -32.63 -1.36
CA SER A 100 -8.84 -33.79 -1.76
C SER A 100 -8.93 -33.94 -3.27
N LEU A 101 -8.93 -32.79 -4.01
CA LEU A 101 -8.90 -32.80 -5.48
C LEU A 101 -7.58 -33.37 -6.01
N ILE A 102 -6.44 -32.93 -5.44
CA ILE A 102 -5.12 -33.45 -5.83
C ILE A 102 -5.03 -34.97 -5.52
N GLU A 103 -5.47 -35.42 -4.34
CA GLU A 103 -5.47 -36.82 -3.95
C GLU A 103 -6.35 -37.68 -4.86
N SER A 104 -7.52 -37.19 -5.22
CA SER A 104 -8.42 -37.85 -6.17
C SER A 104 -7.78 -37.97 -7.55
N ALA A 105 -7.19 -36.92 -8.07
CA ALA A 105 -6.51 -36.91 -9.36
C ALA A 105 -5.31 -37.87 -9.38
N GLN A 106 -4.49 -37.87 -8.31
CA GLN A 106 -3.37 -38.81 -8.16
C GLN A 106 -3.82 -40.26 -8.08
N SER A 107 -4.93 -40.53 -7.37
CA SER A 107 -5.49 -41.90 -7.26
C SER A 107 -6.03 -42.39 -8.60
N SER A 108 -6.69 -41.51 -9.36
CA SER A 108 -7.21 -41.81 -10.70
C SER A 108 -6.08 -42.12 -11.69
N ALA A 109 -4.99 -41.32 -11.65
CA ALA A 109 -3.83 -41.53 -12.50
C ALA A 109 -3.15 -42.88 -12.22
N LYS A 110 -3.01 -43.30 -10.96
CA LYS A 110 -2.47 -44.63 -10.58
C LYS A 110 -3.35 -45.78 -11.11
N LYS A 111 -4.67 -45.69 -10.99
CA LYS A 111 -5.61 -46.69 -11.47
C LYS A 111 -5.57 -46.84 -12.99
N ASN A 112 -5.42 -45.75 -13.72
CA ASN A 112 -5.31 -45.74 -15.18
C ASN A 112 -4.01 -46.46 -15.66
N ILE A 113 -2.90 -46.36 -14.90
CA ILE A 113 -1.65 -47.07 -15.20
C ILE A 113 -1.82 -48.60 -15.01
N GLU A 114 -2.63 -49.05 -14.05
CA GLU A 114 -2.89 -50.47 -13.77
C GLU A 114 -3.95 -51.11 -14.69
N GLY A 115 -4.50 -50.36 -15.67
CA GLY A 115 -5.46 -50.89 -16.65
C GLY A 115 -6.86 -51.20 -16.08
N GLN A 116 -7.15 -50.80 -14.84
CA GLN A 116 -8.48 -50.90 -14.26
C GLN A 116 -9.30 -49.65 -14.64
N LEU A 117 -10.30 -49.81 -15.47
CA LEU A 117 -11.33 -48.82 -15.70
C LEU A 117 -11.91 -48.36 -14.37
N SER A 118 -11.77 -47.09 -14.03
CA SER A 118 -12.29 -46.54 -12.79
C SER A 118 -13.81 -46.80 -12.72
N LEU A 119 -14.31 -47.21 -11.56
CA LEU A 119 -15.75 -47.29 -11.29
C LEU A 119 -16.48 -46.00 -11.55
N PHE A 120 -15.75 -44.88 -11.50
CA PHE A 120 -16.20 -43.53 -11.86
C PHE A 120 -16.40 -43.35 -13.37
N GLN A 121 -15.54 -43.92 -14.22
CA GLN A 121 -15.75 -43.93 -15.69
C GLN A 121 -16.92 -44.81 -16.09
N LEU A 122 -17.13 -45.95 -15.41
CA LEU A 122 -18.31 -46.77 -15.62
C LEU A 122 -19.60 -46.11 -15.10
N ALA A 123 -19.52 -45.32 -14.06
CA ALA A 123 -20.63 -44.52 -13.55
C ALA A 123 -20.91 -43.28 -14.41
N ALA A 124 -19.88 -42.68 -15.02
CA ALA A 124 -20.03 -41.57 -15.96
C ALA A 124 -20.66 -41.98 -17.28
N ASP A 125 -20.40 -43.22 -17.78
CA ASP A 125 -21.04 -43.76 -18.97
C ASP A 125 -22.50 -44.19 -18.74
N THR A 126 -22.93 -44.33 -17.49
CA THR A 126 -24.28 -44.77 -17.11
C THR A 126 -25.13 -43.73 -16.38
N MET A 127 -24.54 -42.65 -15.92
CA MET A 127 -25.21 -41.51 -15.34
C MET A 127 -24.91 -40.28 -16.18
N ASP A 128 -25.99 -39.61 -16.64
CA ASP A 128 -25.94 -38.28 -17.27
C ASP A 128 -24.85 -37.43 -16.63
N GLU A 129 -23.92 -36.90 -17.43
CA GLU A 129 -22.83 -35.99 -16.99
C GLU A 129 -23.34 -34.77 -16.21
N SER A 130 -24.67 -34.58 -16.14
CA SER A 130 -25.36 -33.49 -15.49
C SER A 130 -25.46 -33.60 -13.96
N ASN A 131 -25.07 -34.69 -13.30
CA ASN A 131 -25.40 -34.91 -11.88
C ASN A 131 -24.21 -35.06 -10.88
N VAL A 132 -22.96 -35.04 -11.32
CA VAL A 132 -21.85 -34.82 -10.38
C VAL A 132 -21.63 -33.31 -10.28
N VAL A 133 -22.43 -32.68 -9.45
CA VAL A 133 -22.29 -31.22 -9.21
C VAL A 133 -21.02 -30.99 -8.40
N ASN A 134 -19.91 -30.76 -9.09
CA ASN A 134 -18.68 -30.25 -8.50
C ASN A 134 -19.00 -28.85 -7.92
N ARG A 135 -19.36 -28.78 -6.64
CA ARG A 135 -19.68 -27.51 -5.98
C ARG A 135 -18.60 -27.17 -4.98
N LEU A 136 -18.20 -25.91 -5.00
CA LEU A 136 -17.39 -25.33 -3.94
C LEU A 136 -18.16 -25.39 -2.60
N PRO A 137 -17.47 -25.64 -1.46
CA PRO A 137 -18.10 -25.60 -0.16
C PRO A 137 -18.65 -24.19 0.12
N ALA A 138 -19.86 -24.14 0.67
CA ALA A 138 -20.52 -22.88 1.06
C ALA A 138 -19.91 -22.36 2.38
N VAL A 139 -18.69 -21.83 2.31
CA VAL A 139 -17.97 -21.25 3.44
C VAL A 139 -17.80 -19.73 3.23
N LYS A 140 -17.80 -18.97 4.32
CA LYS A 140 -17.49 -17.54 4.27
C LYS A 140 -16.01 -17.38 3.83
N ASN A 141 -15.77 -16.44 2.92
CA ASN A 141 -14.38 -16.11 2.53
C ASN A 141 -13.60 -15.51 3.70
N PHE A 142 -12.29 -15.52 3.60
CA PHE A 142 -11.42 -14.85 4.56
C PHE A 142 -11.73 -13.35 4.62
N GLU A 143 -11.50 -12.76 5.78
CA GLU A 143 -11.56 -11.30 5.94
C GLU A 143 -10.51 -10.63 5.04
N LYS A 144 -10.79 -9.41 4.58
CA LYS A 144 -9.95 -8.66 3.62
C LYS A 144 -8.50 -8.54 4.09
N SER A 145 -8.28 -8.29 5.38
CA SER A 145 -6.94 -8.22 5.98
C SER A 145 -6.16 -9.52 5.81
N VAL A 146 -6.82 -10.68 5.98
CA VAL A 146 -6.22 -12.02 5.80
C VAL A 146 -5.88 -12.25 4.33
N LEU A 147 -6.77 -11.87 3.39
CA LEU A 147 -6.51 -11.99 1.95
C LEU A 147 -5.29 -11.17 1.52
N LEU A 148 -5.16 -9.94 2.01
CA LEU A 148 -4.02 -9.08 1.74
C LEU A 148 -2.72 -9.61 2.37
N ALA A 149 -2.79 -10.12 3.59
CA ALA A 149 -1.64 -10.76 4.24
C ALA A 149 -1.16 -11.99 3.46
N GLN A 150 -2.08 -12.84 2.99
CA GLN A 150 -1.77 -14.00 2.13
C GLN A 150 -1.13 -13.56 0.80
N GLU A 151 -1.66 -12.51 0.18
CA GLU A 151 -1.10 -11.93 -1.04
C GLU A 151 0.33 -11.44 -0.82
N LYS A 152 0.57 -10.63 0.22
CA LYS A 152 1.91 -10.15 0.60
C LYS A 152 2.87 -11.29 0.91
N GLU A 153 2.40 -12.33 1.62
CA GLU A 153 3.20 -13.51 1.94
C GLU A 153 3.67 -14.23 0.67
N MET A 154 2.77 -14.39 -0.32
CA MET A 154 3.05 -15.17 -1.54
C MET A 154 3.73 -14.37 -2.64
N LEU A 155 3.41 -13.08 -2.80
CA LEU A 155 3.93 -12.22 -3.87
C LEU A 155 5.05 -11.29 -3.42
N GLY A 156 5.19 -11.07 -2.11
CA GLY A 156 6.13 -10.11 -1.54
C GLY A 156 5.64 -8.65 -1.58
N VAL A 157 4.54 -8.37 -2.25
CA VAL A 157 3.92 -7.04 -2.41
C VAL A 157 2.41 -7.11 -2.28
N TYR A 158 1.78 -5.99 -1.97
CA TYR A 158 0.33 -5.81 -2.07
C TYR A 158 -0.01 -5.37 -3.51
N LEU A 159 -0.83 -6.12 -4.23
CA LEU A 159 -1.24 -5.82 -5.61
C LEU A 159 -2.69 -5.37 -5.72
N THR A 160 -3.60 -6.09 -5.04
CA THR A 160 -5.04 -5.86 -5.19
C THR A 160 -5.52 -4.66 -4.40
N ASP A 161 -5.01 -4.49 -3.19
CA ASP A 161 -5.28 -3.35 -2.32
C ASP A 161 -4.20 -3.22 -1.25
N HIS A 162 -4.20 -2.13 -0.49
CA HIS A 162 -3.23 -1.90 0.60
C HIS A 162 -3.96 -1.79 1.95
N PRO A 163 -3.45 -2.42 3.04
CA PRO A 163 -4.10 -2.36 4.35
C PRO A 163 -4.36 -0.95 4.88
N LEU A 164 -3.49 0.02 4.52
CA LEU A 164 -3.62 1.42 4.92
C LEU A 164 -4.78 2.16 4.25
N ARG A 165 -5.35 1.64 3.15
CA ARG A 165 -6.49 2.31 2.47
C ARG A 165 -7.73 2.45 3.34
N GLU A 166 -7.95 1.51 4.23
CA GLU A 166 -9.06 1.61 5.19
C GLU A 166 -8.91 2.78 6.17
N PHE A 167 -7.69 3.29 6.33
CA PHE A 167 -7.31 4.37 7.23
C PHE A 167 -6.89 5.64 6.49
N GLU A 168 -7.05 5.68 5.14
CA GLU A 168 -6.53 6.76 4.30
C GLU A 168 -6.99 8.15 4.75
N GLU A 169 -8.28 8.30 5.09
CA GLU A 169 -8.80 9.58 5.58
C GLU A 169 -8.23 9.99 6.95
N GLN A 170 -8.05 9.01 7.87
CA GLN A 170 -7.47 9.29 9.18
C GLN A 170 -5.98 9.61 9.03
N ILE A 171 -5.25 8.83 8.21
CA ILE A 171 -3.85 9.04 7.92
C ILE A 171 -3.64 10.43 7.31
N ALA A 172 -4.42 10.80 6.30
CA ALA A 172 -4.31 12.11 5.64
C ALA A 172 -4.55 13.30 6.58
N LYS A 173 -5.37 13.12 7.63
CA LYS A 173 -5.65 14.18 8.62
C LYS A 173 -4.58 14.30 9.70
N MET A 174 -3.85 13.23 10.01
CA MET A 174 -2.92 13.20 11.15
C MET A 174 -1.45 13.22 10.75
N THR A 175 -1.08 12.75 9.55
CA THR A 175 0.32 12.69 9.11
C THR A 175 0.81 14.05 8.62
N THR A 176 2.06 14.35 8.95
CA THR A 176 2.73 15.57 8.51
C THR A 176 3.85 15.29 7.51
N VAL A 177 4.33 14.03 7.47
CA VAL A 177 5.37 13.57 6.55
C VAL A 177 5.04 12.15 6.06
N THR A 178 5.49 11.85 4.84
CA THR A 178 5.44 10.53 4.21
C THR A 178 6.85 9.96 4.04
N ALA A 179 6.95 8.68 3.71
CA ALA A 179 8.22 8.07 3.38
C ALA A 179 8.90 8.73 2.16
N GLN A 180 8.09 9.21 1.19
CA GLN A 180 8.59 9.94 0.03
C GLN A 180 9.25 11.27 0.44
N ASP A 181 8.60 12.04 1.33
CA ASP A 181 9.18 13.29 1.82
C ASP A 181 10.55 13.11 2.47
N LEU A 182 10.74 11.97 3.17
CA LEU A 182 12.00 11.61 3.79
C LEU A 182 13.04 11.13 2.76
N ALA A 183 12.62 10.41 1.72
CA ALA A 183 13.51 10.00 0.63
C ALA A 183 13.98 11.21 -0.20
N ASP A 184 13.08 12.16 -0.49
CA ASP A 184 13.40 13.37 -1.26
C ASP A 184 14.47 14.26 -0.59
N VAL A 185 14.68 14.11 0.73
CA VAL A 185 15.79 14.77 1.44
C VAL A 185 17.14 14.30 0.89
N MET A 186 17.32 12.97 0.72
CA MET A 186 18.55 12.38 0.22
C MET A 186 18.85 12.82 -1.21
N ASP A 187 17.82 12.78 -2.07
CA ASP A 187 17.94 13.20 -3.47
C ASP A 187 18.30 14.70 -3.58
N SER A 188 17.78 15.50 -2.66
CA SER A 188 18.07 16.94 -2.58
C SER A 188 19.51 17.21 -2.18
N GLU A 189 20.09 16.44 -1.27
CA GLU A 189 21.50 16.55 -0.86
C GLU A 189 22.46 16.15 -2.00
N GLU A 190 22.18 15.04 -2.69
CA GLU A 190 23.00 14.59 -3.81
C GLU A 190 23.01 15.57 -4.99
N ASN A 191 21.87 16.22 -5.25
CA ASN A 191 21.69 17.15 -6.36
C ASN A 191 21.95 18.63 -6.00
N GLY A 192 22.31 18.94 -4.74
CA GLY A 192 22.58 20.30 -4.28
C GLY A 192 21.35 21.21 -4.28
N SER A 193 20.14 20.68 -4.31
CA SER A 193 18.88 21.42 -4.34
C SER A 193 18.29 21.50 -2.94
N GLN A 194 18.10 22.71 -2.40
CA GLN A 194 17.49 22.95 -1.08
C GLN A 194 15.94 22.86 -1.13
N HIS A 195 15.35 21.78 -1.62
CA HIS A 195 13.89 21.74 -1.83
C HIS A 195 13.13 20.86 -0.85
N SER A 196 13.77 20.24 0.15
CA SER A 196 13.06 19.50 1.19
C SER A 196 12.61 20.45 2.32
N PHE A 197 11.33 20.34 2.71
CA PHE A 197 10.80 21.03 3.90
C PHE A 197 11.20 20.30 5.19
N VAL A 198 11.66 19.05 5.08
CA VAL A 198 12.08 18.20 6.19
C VAL A 198 13.44 18.64 6.71
N ARG A 199 13.57 18.74 8.05
CA ARG A 199 14.80 19.18 8.72
C ARG A 199 15.11 18.29 9.91
N ASP A 200 16.39 18.18 10.26
CA ASP A 200 16.82 17.50 11.48
C ASP A 200 16.18 18.13 12.72
N GLY A 201 15.71 17.29 13.65
CA GLY A 201 14.97 17.70 14.85
C GLY A 201 13.53 18.14 14.61
N MET A 202 13.02 18.16 13.38
CA MET A 202 11.63 18.51 13.09
C MET A 202 10.67 17.51 13.73
N GLN A 203 9.62 18.01 14.39
CA GLN A 203 8.52 17.17 14.86
C GLN A 203 7.67 16.71 13.69
N ALA A 204 7.41 15.43 13.64
CA ALA A 204 6.67 14.79 12.56
C ALA A 204 5.70 13.72 13.08
N VAL A 205 4.63 13.53 12.32
CA VAL A 205 3.67 12.43 12.49
C VAL A 205 3.68 11.62 11.20
N MET A 206 3.95 10.33 11.33
CA MET A 206 3.92 9.38 10.24
C MET A 206 3.01 8.22 10.60
N ALA A 207 2.31 7.65 9.63
CA ALA A 207 1.51 6.45 9.83
C ALA A 207 1.84 5.40 8.78
N GLY A 208 1.81 4.13 9.20
CA GLY A 208 2.14 3.03 8.32
C GLY A 208 1.93 1.67 8.97
N ILE A 209 2.26 0.62 8.24
CA ILE A 209 2.25 -0.77 8.70
C ILE A 209 3.65 -1.20 9.11
N ILE A 210 3.79 -1.89 10.24
CA ILE A 210 5.07 -2.43 10.69
C ILE A 210 5.41 -3.64 9.80
N THR A 211 6.45 -3.53 8.98
CA THR A 211 6.94 -4.62 8.11
C THR A 211 8.13 -5.36 8.69
N GLY A 212 8.73 -4.82 9.75
CA GLY A 212 9.83 -5.48 10.43
C GLY A 212 10.14 -4.85 11.78
N LYS A 213 10.61 -5.68 12.72
CA LYS A 213 10.97 -5.28 14.06
C LYS A 213 12.28 -5.93 14.48
N LYS A 214 13.26 -5.11 14.86
CA LYS A 214 14.53 -5.56 15.45
C LYS A 214 14.65 -5.01 16.86
N THR A 215 14.74 -5.89 17.85
CA THR A 215 14.93 -5.50 19.25
C THR A 215 16.39 -5.58 19.65
N LEU A 216 16.83 -4.67 20.48
CA LEU A 216 18.18 -4.62 21.04
C LEU A 216 18.13 -4.35 22.56
N ILE A 217 19.14 -4.86 23.26
CA ILE A 217 19.36 -4.52 24.65
C ILE A 217 20.43 -3.42 24.71
N THR A 218 20.09 -2.30 25.33
CA THR A 218 21.03 -1.17 25.53
C THR A 218 22.09 -1.51 26.57
N LYS A 219 23.16 -0.69 26.65
CA LYS A 219 24.20 -0.83 27.66
C LYS A 219 23.65 -0.77 29.10
N ASN A 220 22.49 -0.13 29.28
CA ASN A 220 21.81 -0.03 30.59
C ASN A 220 20.82 -1.18 30.83
N ASN A 221 20.96 -2.30 30.12
CA ASN A 221 20.12 -3.50 30.22
C ASN A 221 18.61 -3.20 30.02
N LYS A 222 18.27 -2.22 29.16
CA LYS A 222 16.89 -1.88 28.77
C LYS A 222 16.65 -2.25 27.31
N MET A 223 15.43 -2.70 27.00
CA MET A 223 15.04 -3.03 25.64
C MET A 223 14.74 -1.76 24.83
N MET A 224 15.12 -1.75 23.56
CA MET A 224 14.72 -0.79 22.54
C MET A 224 14.41 -1.52 21.24
N ALA A 225 13.75 -0.86 20.30
CA ALA A 225 13.47 -1.43 19.01
C ALA A 225 13.78 -0.47 17.85
N PHE A 226 14.11 -1.06 16.71
CA PHE A 226 14.06 -0.45 15.39
C PHE A 226 12.90 -1.09 14.65
N LEU A 227 12.01 -0.27 14.12
CA LEU A 227 10.86 -0.72 13.34
C LEU A 227 11.06 -0.24 11.91
N ASN A 228 10.75 -1.09 10.94
CA ASN A 228 10.50 -0.65 9.58
C ASN A 228 9.01 -0.43 9.42
N ILE A 229 8.61 0.79 9.11
CA ILE A 229 7.22 1.15 8.83
C ILE A 229 7.11 1.47 7.34
N GLU A 230 6.15 0.83 6.67
CA GLU A 230 5.82 1.06 5.27
C GLU A 230 4.51 1.86 5.19
N ASP A 231 4.54 3.00 4.51
CA ASP A 231 3.35 3.75 4.12
C ASP A 231 2.98 3.46 2.65
N LEU A 232 2.14 4.29 2.03
CA LEU A 232 1.75 4.13 0.62
C LEU A 232 2.87 4.49 -0.37
N TYR A 233 3.95 5.12 0.11
CA TYR A 233 5.00 5.71 -0.73
C TYR A 233 6.36 5.07 -0.52
N GLY A 234 6.59 4.36 0.60
CA GLY A 234 7.86 3.73 0.88
C GLY A 234 8.00 3.22 2.32
N ALA A 235 9.23 2.90 2.71
CA ALA A 235 9.55 2.40 4.04
C ALA A 235 10.51 3.33 4.78
N VAL A 236 10.29 3.49 6.09
CA VAL A 236 11.09 4.34 6.98
C VAL A 236 11.45 3.58 8.25
N GLU A 237 12.68 3.78 8.72
CA GLU A 237 13.13 3.25 10.01
C GLU A 237 12.68 4.15 11.15
N ILE A 238 11.99 3.58 12.13
CA ILE A 238 11.58 4.23 13.37
C ILE A 238 12.42 3.72 14.52
N VAL A 239 13.02 4.63 15.28
CA VAL A 239 13.79 4.29 16.49
C VAL A 239 12.91 4.43 17.72
N VAL A 240 12.69 3.32 18.41
CA VAL A 240 11.89 3.28 19.64
C VAL A 240 12.79 3.08 20.83
N PHE A 241 13.07 4.17 21.54
CA PHE A 241 13.91 4.16 22.75
C PHE A 241 13.24 3.43 23.91
N PRO A 242 14.02 3.00 24.95
CA PRO A 242 13.51 2.15 26.02
C PRO A 242 12.26 2.65 26.71
N ASN A 243 12.16 3.93 27.01
CA ASN A 243 11.00 4.50 27.71
C ASN A 243 9.71 4.38 26.87
N ILE A 244 9.83 4.47 25.54
CA ILE A 244 8.72 4.33 24.61
C ILE A 244 8.44 2.85 24.37
N TYR A 245 9.50 2.03 24.23
CA TYR A 245 9.37 0.59 24.07
C TYR A 245 8.61 -0.06 25.24
N ASP A 246 8.97 0.29 26.49
CA ASP A 246 8.30 -0.23 27.69
C ASP A 246 6.80 0.10 27.72
N ARG A 247 6.40 1.23 27.13
CA ARG A 247 5.01 1.68 27.09
C ARG A 247 4.19 1.00 26.00
N TYR A 248 4.78 0.77 24.82
CA TYR A 248 4.07 0.36 23.62
C TYR A 248 4.45 -1.02 23.09
N SER A 249 5.23 -1.82 23.86
CA SER A 249 5.76 -3.11 23.38
C SER A 249 4.72 -4.11 22.89
N SER A 250 3.50 -4.07 23.42
CA SER A 250 2.36 -4.90 22.98
C SER A 250 1.82 -4.51 21.60
N THR A 251 1.86 -3.21 21.29
CA THR A 251 1.39 -2.65 20.01
C THR A 251 2.41 -2.86 18.88
N LEU A 252 3.70 -3.00 19.22
CA LEU A 252 4.79 -3.13 18.26
C LEU A 252 4.89 -4.55 17.71
N GLN A 253 3.88 -5.01 16.99
CA GLN A 253 3.88 -6.31 16.32
C GLN A 253 3.98 -6.10 14.80
N GLU A 254 4.53 -7.08 14.07
CA GLU A 254 4.47 -7.09 12.61
C GLU A 254 3.01 -7.06 12.14
N ASP A 255 2.75 -6.40 11.03
CA ASP A 255 1.44 -6.10 10.46
C ASP A 255 0.52 -5.18 11.30
N ALA A 256 1.01 -4.62 12.43
CA ALA A 256 0.27 -3.57 13.12
C ALA A 256 0.28 -2.28 12.30
N ILE A 257 -0.88 -1.60 12.25
CA ILE A 257 -1.04 -0.30 11.59
C ILE A 257 -0.99 0.77 12.66
N ILE A 258 0.08 1.55 12.66
CA ILE A 258 0.34 2.54 13.71
C ILE A 258 0.55 3.94 13.15
N SER A 259 0.25 4.92 13.99
CA SER A 259 0.72 6.31 13.84
C SER A 259 1.81 6.56 14.86
N VAL A 260 2.89 7.16 14.44
CA VAL A 260 4.06 7.49 15.27
C VAL A 260 4.28 9.00 15.21
N THR A 261 4.27 9.62 16.39
CA THR A 261 4.72 11.01 16.56
C THR A 261 6.14 11.00 17.09
N GLY A 262 7.00 11.84 16.56
CA GLY A 262 8.39 11.93 17.01
C GLY A 262 9.19 12.99 16.29
N SER A 263 10.48 13.02 16.54
CA SER A 263 11.42 13.93 15.89
C SER A 263 12.21 13.23 14.79
N ILE A 264 12.38 13.90 13.67
CA ILE A 264 13.19 13.41 12.55
C ILE A 264 14.66 13.52 12.96
N ASN A 265 15.39 12.43 12.80
CA ASN A 265 16.84 12.43 12.95
C ASN A 265 17.50 12.24 11.59
N PHE A 266 18.28 13.23 11.25
CA PHE A 266 18.92 13.36 9.96
C PHE A 266 20.43 13.43 10.16
N LYS A 267 21.16 12.52 9.54
CA LYS A 267 22.62 12.53 9.53
C LYS A 267 23.09 12.52 8.09
N GLU A 268 24.09 13.33 7.80
CA GLU A 268 24.68 13.42 6.48
C GLU A 268 25.08 12.03 5.94
N GLY A 269 24.54 11.67 4.77
CA GLY A 269 24.79 10.38 4.12
C GLY A 269 24.01 9.17 4.70
N GLU A 270 23.09 9.36 5.66
CA GLU A 270 22.20 8.31 6.17
C GLU A 270 20.73 8.65 5.84
N MET A 271 19.92 7.62 5.56
CA MET A 271 18.47 7.81 5.41
C MET A 271 17.88 8.42 6.68
N PRO A 272 17.00 9.43 6.56
CA PRO A 272 16.30 10.00 7.71
C PRO A 272 15.54 8.95 8.51
N LYS A 273 15.55 9.07 9.84
CA LYS A 273 14.85 8.17 10.76
C LYS A 273 13.91 8.99 11.62
N LEU A 274 12.83 8.38 12.07
CA LEU A 274 11.94 9.01 13.04
C LEU A 274 12.22 8.46 14.44
N LEU A 275 12.53 9.32 15.39
CA LEU A 275 12.72 8.97 16.80
C LEU A 275 11.36 9.03 17.49
N ALA A 276 10.78 7.88 17.82
CA ALA A 276 9.43 7.79 18.36
C ALA A 276 9.32 8.44 19.76
N GLU A 277 8.30 9.25 19.95
CA GLU A 277 7.90 9.85 21.23
C GLU A 277 6.51 9.36 21.67
N ASN A 278 5.61 9.11 20.70
CA ASN A 278 4.29 8.55 20.96
C ASN A 278 3.88 7.61 19.83
N ILE A 279 3.14 6.54 20.16
CA ILE A 279 2.69 5.52 19.21
C ILE A 279 1.19 5.24 19.47
N VAL A 280 0.41 5.14 18.42
CA VAL A 280 -1.04 4.87 18.49
C VAL A 280 -1.37 3.77 17.47
N ASP A 281 -2.06 2.71 17.91
CA ASP A 281 -2.63 1.72 17.01
C ASP A 281 -3.90 2.27 16.36
N LEU A 282 -3.92 2.34 15.03
CA LEU A 282 -5.05 2.90 14.29
C LEU A 282 -6.27 1.97 14.27
N ARG A 283 -6.07 0.67 14.48
CA ARG A 283 -7.18 -0.31 14.58
C ARG A 283 -7.95 -0.11 15.89
N GLU A 284 -7.24 0.08 17.01
CA GLU A 284 -7.86 0.38 18.31
C GLU A 284 -8.64 1.70 18.29
N LEU A 285 -8.14 2.71 17.56
CA LEU A 285 -8.85 3.96 17.37
C LEU A 285 -10.17 3.78 16.60
N LYS A 286 -10.20 2.92 15.60
CA LYS A 286 -11.39 2.65 14.78
C LYS A 286 -12.47 1.91 15.59
N GLU A 287 -12.09 0.97 16.44
CA GLU A 287 -13.00 0.21 17.31
C GLU A 287 -13.59 1.08 18.45
N ALA A 288 -12.84 2.09 18.91
CA ALA A 288 -13.28 3.00 19.97
C ALA A 288 -14.27 4.06 19.50
N ILE A 289 -14.48 4.24 18.20
CA ILE A 289 -15.43 5.20 17.61
C ILE A 289 -16.52 4.41 16.88
N PRO A 290 -17.74 4.21 17.46
CA PRO A 290 -18.87 3.66 16.73
C PRO A 290 -19.17 4.55 15.52
N GLU A 291 -19.52 3.96 14.37
CA GLU A 291 -19.82 4.68 13.11
C GLU A 291 -20.89 5.78 13.24
N ASP A 292 -21.75 5.71 14.24
CA ASP A 292 -22.76 6.74 14.55
C ASP A 292 -22.26 7.92 15.41
N ALA A 293 -21.05 7.83 16.00
CA ALA A 293 -20.50 8.86 16.88
C ALA A 293 -19.64 9.91 16.14
N ALA A 294 -19.41 9.75 14.86
CA ALA A 294 -18.62 10.71 14.04
C ALA A 294 -19.32 12.07 13.86
N LYS A 295 -20.56 12.23 14.32
CA LYS A 295 -21.33 13.50 14.25
C LYS A 295 -21.27 14.36 15.50
N ASP A 296 -20.85 13.81 16.65
CA ASP A 296 -20.82 14.52 17.93
C ASP A 296 -19.55 14.16 18.74
N MET A 297 -18.38 14.49 18.23
CA MET A 297 -17.17 14.40 19.05
C MET A 297 -17.04 15.63 19.96
N PRO A 298 -17.13 15.47 21.30
CA PRO A 298 -16.76 16.55 22.21
C PRO A 298 -15.22 16.72 22.21
N GLU A 299 -14.78 17.96 22.20
CA GLU A 299 -13.38 18.44 22.21
C GLU A 299 -12.52 18.01 23.42
N LYS A 300 -12.71 16.79 23.98
CA LYS A 300 -12.05 16.36 25.21
C LYS A 300 -11.38 14.98 25.11
N PHE A 301 -10.47 14.82 24.18
CA PHE A 301 -9.40 13.83 24.33
C PHE A 301 -8.08 14.45 23.92
N GLY A 302 -7.28 14.83 24.94
CA GLY A 302 -5.88 15.20 24.75
C GLY A 302 -5.51 16.66 24.94
N SER A 303 -6.03 17.35 25.96
CA SER A 303 -5.38 18.57 26.44
C SER A 303 -4.19 18.21 27.36
N SER A 304 -3.09 17.79 26.77
CA SER A 304 -1.77 17.84 27.36
C SER A 304 -0.82 18.50 26.36
N ARG A 305 -0.84 19.82 26.34
CA ARG A 305 0.23 20.75 25.88
C ARG A 305 0.79 20.65 24.47
N PHE A 306 0.09 20.05 23.49
CA PHE A 306 0.37 20.28 22.07
C PHE A 306 -0.95 20.60 21.36
N SER A 307 -1.24 21.88 21.27
CA SER A 307 -2.27 22.40 20.37
C SER A 307 -1.77 22.20 18.94
N ALA A 308 -1.98 21.00 18.39
CA ALA A 308 -2.05 20.87 16.94
C ALA A 308 -3.32 21.62 16.53
N LYS A 309 -3.14 22.84 16.06
CA LYS A 309 -4.19 23.62 15.38
C LYS A 309 -4.71 22.71 14.28
N ALA A 310 -5.97 22.33 14.36
CA ALA A 310 -6.63 21.55 13.31
C ALA A 310 -6.28 22.20 11.96
N ALA A 311 -5.67 21.44 11.05
CA ALA A 311 -5.31 21.96 9.74
C ALA A 311 -6.61 22.44 9.08
N ARG A 312 -6.76 23.75 8.92
CA ARG A 312 -7.89 24.33 8.23
C ARG A 312 -7.84 23.87 6.79
N GLN A 313 -8.95 23.36 6.27
CA GLN A 313 -9.04 23.11 4.83
C GLN A 313 -9.12 24.46 4.12
N PRO A 314 -8.32 24.66 3.05
CA PRO A 314 -8.39 25.91 2.30
C PRO A 314 -9.77 26.05 1.65
N GLN A 315 -10.42 27.20 1.86
CA GLN A 315 -11.73 27.50 1.26
C GLN A 315 -11.63 27.90 -0.22
N GLY A 316 -10.40 28.04 -0.74
CA GLY A 316 -10.14 28.37 -2.12
C GLY A 316 -8.69 28.09 -2.51
N LEU A 317 -8.44 28.07 -3.81
CA LEU A 317 -7.13 27.81 -4.40
C LEU A 317 -6.78 28.91 -5.40
N ILE A 318 -5.66 29.60 -5.20
CA ILE A 318 -5.10 30.56 -6.15
C ILE A 318 -3.85 30.00 -6.81
N LYS A 319 -3.59 30.38 -8.04
CA LYS A 319 -2.43 29.94 -8.83
C LYS A 319 -1.60 31.16 -9.21
N ILE A 320 -0.31 31.11 -8.88
CA ILE A 320 0.67 32.16 -9.21
C ILE A 320 1.78 31.51 -10.00
N LYS A 321 2.06 32.02 -11.20
CA LYS A 321 3.15 31.54 -12.04
C LYS A 321 4.29 32.58 -12.00
N LEU A 322 5.51 32.15 -11.71
CA LEU A 322 6.66 33.08 -11.76
C LEU A 322 7.06 33.35 -13.20
N PRO A 323 7.33 34.64 -13.56
CA PRO A 323 7.79 34.97 -14.91
C PRO A 323 9.22 34.51 -15.14
N GLN A 324 9.58 34.25 -16.42
CA GLN A 324 10.95 33.86 -16.80
C GLN A 324 11.89 35.06 -16.74
N GLY A 325 13.14 34.85 -16.31
CA GLY A 325 14.21 35.85 -16.35
C GLY A 325 14.24 36.81 -15.15
N VAL A 326 13.52 36.54 -14.07
CA VAL A 326 13.51 37.31 -12.82
C VAL A 326 14.31 36.52 -11.76
N ASP A 327 14.92 37.23 -10.82
CA ASP A 327 15.57 36.59 -9.66
C ASP A 327 14.50 35.88 -8.84
N LYS A 328 14.61 34.56 -8.80
CA LYS A 328 13.61 33.67 -8.20
C LYS A 328 13.46 33.90 -6.69
N ASP A 329 14.58 34.11 -6.00
CA ASP A 329 14.58 34.22 -4.54
C ASP A 329 14.02 35.57 -4.11
N GLU A 330 14.34 36.63 -4.84
CA GLU A 330 13.84 37.98 -4.59
C GLU A 330 12.31 38.05 -4.81
N ILE A 331 11.80 37.52 -5.92
CA ILE A 331 10.36 37.57 -6.21
C ILE A 331 9.54 36.68 -5.27
N LEU A 332 10.07 35.51 -4.85
CA LEU A 332 9.42 34.65 -3.88
C LEU A 332 9.32 35.32 -2.50
N GLU A 333 10.34 36.05 -2.07
CA GLU A 333 10.30 36.80 -0.80
C GLU A 333 9.29 37.95 -0.85
N GLN A 334 9.21 38.65 -1.97
CA GLN A 334 8.20 39.70 -2.17
C GLN A 334 6.77 39.12 -2.16
N ILE A 335 6.53 38.00 -2.85
CA ILE A 335 5.24 37.30 -2.81
C ILE A 335 4.91 36.85 -1.37
N ARG A 336 5.89 36.32 -0.64
CA ARG A 336 5.73 35.92 0.76
C ARG A 336 5.34 37.08 1.67
N GLN A 337 5.92 38.25 1.47
CA GLN A 337 5.56 39.48 2.21
C GLN A 337 4.13 39.92 1.92
N VAL A 338 3.71 39.87 0.64
CA VAL A 338 2.34 40.21 0.26
C VAL A 338 1.36 39.18 0.89
N MET A 339 1.67 37.90 0.87
CA MET A 339 0.83 36.85 1.48
C MET A 339 0.69 37.07 3.00
N ARG A 340 1.76 37.36 3.70
CA ARG A 340 1.73 37.66 5.15
C ARG A 340 0.90 38.88 5.52
N SER A 341 0.77 39.82 4.62
CA SER A 341 -0.03 41.04 4.84
C SER A 341 -1.53 40.85 4.56
N HIS A 342 -1.93 39.72 3.95
CA HIS A 342 -3.31 39.41 3.61
C HIS A 342 -3.73 37.98 4.12
N PRO A 343 -3.64 37.73 5.43
CA PRO A 343 -3.94 36.41 5.98
C PRO A 343 -5.39 36.02 5.75
N GLY A 344 -5.62 34.76 5.33
CA GLY A 344 -6.94 34.26 4.95
C GLY A 344 -7.04 32.75 4.93
N GLU A 345 -7.94 32.24 4.11
CA GLU A 345 -8.29 30.81 4.03
C GLU A 345 -8.06 30.19 2.65
N CYS A 346 -7.52 30.96 1.67
CA CYS A 346 -7.20 30.45 0.34
C CYS A 346 -5.72 30.04 0.25
N GLN A 347 -5.47 28.80 -0.14
CA GLN A 347 -4.13 28.27 -0.40
C GLN A 347 -3.61 28.76 -1.76
N ALA A 348 -2.32 29.05 -1.87
CA ALA A 348 -1.70 29.34 -3.14
C ALA A 348 -0.86 28.17 -3.67
N ILE A 349 -0.91 27.96 -5.00
CA ILE A 349 0.06 27.13 -5.73
C ILE A 349 0.97 28.07 -6.52
N ILE A 350 2.26 27.97 -6.29
CA ILE A 350 3.27 28.77 -7.00
C ILE A 350 3.97 27.85 -8.02
N TYR A 351 3.90 28.24 -9.30
CA TYR A 351 4.55 27.54 -10.42
C TYR A 351 5.88 28.20 -10.75
N LEU A 352 6.94 27.39 -10.86
CA LEU A 352 8.28 27.83 -11.17
C LEU A 352 8.53 27.89 -12.68
N PRO A 353 9.39 28.80 -13.19
CA PRO A 353 9.67 28.94 -14.62
C PRO A 353 10.36 27.71 -15.25
N GLU A 354 11.16 27.01 -14.46
CA GLU A 354 11.96 25.84 -14.87
C GLU A 354 11.16 24.53 -14.80
N GLY A 355 9.91 24.59 -14.40
CA GLY A 355 9.06 23.44 -14.12
C GLY A 355 8.93 23.15 -12.62
N GLY A 356 7.83 22.49 -12.24
CA GLY A 356 7.49 22.24 -10.84
C GLY A 356 6.56 23.29 -10.24
N SER A 357 5.94 22.94 -9.13
CA SER A 357 5.08 23.83 -8.35
C SER A 357 5.08 23.39 -6.89
N PHE A 358 4.83 24.35 -5.99
CA PHE A 358 4.64 24.03 -4.57
C PHE A 358 3.39 24.74 -4.03
N ARG A 359 2.81 24.17 -2.96
CA ARG A 359 1.67 24.73 -2.26
C ARG A 359 2.13 25.48 -1.02
N THR A 360 1.48 26.58 -0.71
CA THR A 360 1.75 27.32 0.52
C THR A 360 1.16 26.61 1.74
N ASP A 361 1.87 26.68 2.85
CA ASP A 361 1.37 26.24 4.15
C ASP A 361 0.29 27.20 4.71
N GLU A 362 -0.37 26.81 5.81
CA GLU A 362 -1.46 27.58 6.42
C GLU A 362 -1.04 28.99 6.85
N SER A 363 0.23 29.20 7.20
CA SER A 363 0.75 30.51 7.63
C SER A 363 0.83 31.55 6.49
N LEU A 364 0.74 31.08 5.25
CA LEU A 364 0.78 31.85 4.02
C LEU A 364 -0.53 31.76 3.22
N TRP A 365 -1.61 31.27 3.83
CA TRP A 365 -2.93 31.34 3.20
C TRP A 365 -3.47 32.75 3.22
N VAL A 366 -4.19 33.15 2.18
CA VAL A 366 -4.53 34.54 1.91
C VAL A 366 -6.02 34.72 1.68
N VAL A 367 -6.48 35.97 1.86
CA VAL A 367 -7.74 36.47 1.30
C VAL A 367 -7.42 37.08 -0.07
N PRO A 368 -7.90 36.54 -1.20
CA PRO A 368 -7.65 37.05 -2.54
C PRO A 368 -8.52 38.29 -2.83
N ASP A 369 -8.43 39.34 -2.00
CA ASP A 369 -9.10 40.56 -2.22
C ASP A 369 -8.45 41.42 -3.36
N ARG A 370 -9.04 42.54 -3.70
CA ARG A 370 -8.55 43.39 -4.79
C ARG A 370 -7.15 43.92 -4.56
N ASP A 371 -6.78 44.24 -3.32
CA ASP A 371 -5.47 44.75 -2.97
C ASP A 371 -4.39 43.69 -3.11
N PHE A 372 -4.69 42.46 -2.61
CA PHE A 372 -3.84 41.28 -2.80
C PHE A 372 -3.63 40.98 -4.29
N GLN A 373 -4.72 40.91 -5.05
CA GLN A 373 -4.66 40.61 -6.49
C GLN A 373 -3.81 41.66 -7.23
N GLN A 374 -4.00 42.95 -6.94
CA GLN A 374 -3.22 44.03 -7.54
C GLN A 374 -1.72 43.88 -7.22
N LYS A 375 -1.36 43.69 -5.96
CA LYS A 375 0.04 43.56 -5.54
C LYS A 375 0.72 42.31 -6.16
N ILE A 376 0.02 41.16 -6.22
CA ILE A 376 0.57 39.97 -6.86
C ILE A 376 0.71 40.16 -8.37
N THR A 377 -0.30 40.75 -9.03
CA THR A 377 -0.22 41.01 -10.50
C THR A 377 0.84 42.01 -10.85
N ASP A 378 1.12 42.97 -10.00
CA ASP A 378 2.23 43.96 -10.19
C ASP A 378 3.61 43.25 -10.11
N LEU A 379 3.72 42.18 -9.32
CA LEU A 379 4.95 41.39 -9.16
C LEU A 379 5.16 40.36 -10.30
N VAL A 380 4.12 39.66 -10.69
CA VAL A 380 4.26 38.50 -11.59
C VAL A 380 3.64 38.70 -12.99
N GLY A 381 2.87 39.77 -13.17
CA GLY A 381 2.08 40.03 -14.40
C GLY A 381 0.66 39.43 -14.31
N THR A 382 -0.30 40.08 -14.97
CA THR A 382 -1.72 39.74 -14.95
C THR A 382 -2.01 38.34 -15.51
N GLU A 383 -1.24 37.91 -16.51
CA GLU A 383 -1.34 36.61 -17.14
C GLU A 383 -0.85 35.47 -16.27
N ASN A 384 -0.08 35.77 -15.22
CA ASN A 384 0.55 34.79 -14.33
C ASN A 384 -0.20 34.61 -12.98
N TYR A 385 -1.31 35.30 -12.80
CA TYR A 385 -2.20 35.18 -11.65
C TYR A 385 -3.55 34.56 -12.07
N LYS A 386 -4.03 33.57 -11.29
CA LYS A 386 -5.37 33.01 -11.43
C LYS A 386 -5.94 32.71 -10.05
N GLY A 387 -6.92 33.49 -9.62
CA GLY A 387 -7.67 33.32 -8.39
C GLY A 387 -9.10 32.90 -8.61
#